data_5b931b7d925634defe08a4c549fdb3ec
#
_entry.id   5b931b7d925634defe08a4c549fdb3ec
#
_cell.length_a   1.000
_cell.length_b   1.000
_cell.length_c   1.000
_cell.angle_alpha   90.00
_cell.angle_beta   90.00
_cell.angle_gamma   90.00
#
_symmetry.space_group_name_H-M   'P 1'
#
loop_
_entity.id
_entity.type
_entity.pdbx_description
1 polymer ?
#
loop_
_entity_poly.entity_id
_entity_poly.type
_entity_poly.pdbx_seq_one_letter_code
_entity_poly.pdbx_strand_id
1 'polypeptide(L)' 'EIPKDEESLGRELLSLISWAVEHGLDPEVALRKAALEFREAMTEEESR' A
#
# COMPACT_ATOMS: atom_id res chain seq x y z
N GLU A 1 -10.09 11.56 1.06
CA GLU A 1 -11.42 10.96 1.15
C GLU A 1 -11.30 9.44 1.28
N ILE A 2 -12.07 8.86 2.18
CA ILE A 2 -11.98 7.44 2.46
C ILE A 2 -12.83 6.66 1.46
N PRO A 3 -12.24 5.70 0.74
CA PRO A 3 -13.01 4.91 -0.21
C PRO A 3 -14.04 4.04 0.51
N LYS A 4 -15.23 3.94 -0.07
CA LYS A 4 -16.34 3.22 0.54
C LYS A 4 -16.60 1.87 -0.11
N ASP A 5 -16.16 1.69 -1.34
CA ASP A 5 -16.36 0.45 -2.06
C ASP A 5 -15.16 0.17 -2.94
N GLU A 6 -15.22 -0.97 -3.62
CA GLU A 6 -14.09 -1.39 -4.43
C GLU A 6 -13.83 -0.44 -5.61
N GLU A 7 -14.89 0.15 -6.14
CA GLU A 7 -14.73 1.08 -7.24
C GLU A 7 -13.98 2.33 -6.80
N SER A 8 -14.39 2.91 -5.69
CA SER A 8 -13.72 4.09 -5.14
C SER A 8 -12.28 3.75 -4.76
N LEU A 9 -12.09 2.58 -4.14
CA LEU A 9 -10.76 2.15 -3.75
C LEU A 9 -9.85 2.01 -4.98
N GLY A 10 -10.39 1.45 -6.05
CA GLY A 10 -9.61 1.28 -7.27
C GLY A 10 -9.14 2.60 -7.83
N ARG A 11 -10.00 3.61 -7.82
CA ARG A 11 -9.62 4.93 -8.33
C ARG A 11 -8.55 5.57 -7.46
N GLU A 12 -8.66 5.41 -6.15
CA GLU A 12 -7.64 5.95 -5.24
C GLU A 12 -6.30 5.27 -5.46
N LEU A 13 -6.31 3.95 -5.60
CA LEU A 13 -5.09 3.20 -5.85
C LEU A 13 -4.46 3.62 -7.17
N LEU A 14 -5.27 3.80 -8.19
CA LEU A 14 -4.77 4.20 -9.49
C LEU A 14 -4.13 5.58 -9.44
N SER A 15 -4.76 6.50 -8.73
CA SER A 15 -4.21 7.85 -8.55
C SER A 15 -2.86 7.80 -7.86
N LEU A 16 -2.76 6.96 -6.82
CA LEU A 16 -1.51 6.84 -6.07
C LEU A 16 -0.42 6.22 -6.93
N ILE A 17 -0.78 5.22 -7.72
CA ILE A 17 0.18 4.58 -8.61
C ILE A 17 0.69 5.57 -9.66
N SER A 18 -0.21 6.37 -10.23
CA SER A 18 0.17 7.39 -11.20
C SER A 18 1.12 8.39 -10.59
N TRP A 19 0.82 8.82 -9.37
CA TRP A 19 1.68 9.75 -8.66
C TRP A 19 3.08 9.16 -8.45
N ALA A 20 3.13 7.89 -8.06
CA ALA A 20 4.41 7.23 -7.81
C ALA A 20 5.25 7.17 -9.07
N VAL A 21 4.63 6.81 -10.19
CA VAL A 21 5.33 6.72 -11.46
C VAL A 21 5.89 8.08 -11.86
N GLU A 22 5.11 9.14 -11.68
CA GLU A 22 5.55 10.49 -12.02
C GLU A 22 6.77 10.91 -11.20
N HIS A 23 6.88 10.40 -9.99
CA HIS A 23 7.97 10.77 -9.11
C HIS A 23 9.11 9.75 -9.10
N GLY A 24 9.11 8.85 -10.06
CA GLY A 24 10.19 7.88 -10.19
C GLY A 24 10.21 6.79 -9.14
N LEU A 25 9.08 6.56 -8.49
CA LEU A 25 8.95 5.55 -7.47
C LEU A 25 8.24 4.32 -8.02
N ASP A 26 8.64 3.14 -7.57
CA ASP A 26 8.02 1.89 -7.99
C ASP A 26 6.96 1.50 -6.97
N PRO A 27 5.68 1.63 -7.32
CA PRO A 27 4.60 1.34 -6.37
C PRO A 27 4.56 -0.12 -5.94
N GLU A 28 4.94 -1.02 -6.81
CA GLU A 28 4.94 -2.44 -6.48
C GLU A 28 5.99 -2.77 -5.43
N VAL A 29 7.19 -2.24 -5.61
CA VAL A 29 8.27 -2.45 -4.65
C VAL A 29 7.92 -1.80 -3.32
N ALA A 30 7.39 -0.59 -3.36
CA ALA A 30 7.03 0.13 -2.15
C ALA A 30 5.97 -0.63 -1.36
N LEU A 31 4.96 -1.15 -2.06
CA LEU A 31 3.90 -1.90 -1.41
C LEU A 31 4.42 -3.19 -0.79
N ARG A 32 5.31 -3.86 -1.52
CA ARG A 32 5.90 -5.11 -1.02
C ARG A 32 6.68 -4.88 0.27
N LYS A 33 7.46 -3.81 0.31
CA LYS A 33 8.22 -3.48 1.51
C LYS A 33 7.32 -3.16 2.68
N ALA A 34 6.28 -2.38 2.42
CA ALA A 34 5.33 -2.00 3.46
C ALA A 34 4.60 -3.22 4.01
N ALA A 35 4.20 -4.13 3.12
CA ALA A 35 3.51 -5.33 3.53
C ALA A 35 4.41 -6.21 4.38
N LEU A 36 5.68 -6.27 4.03
CA LEU A 36 6.63 -7.08 4.79
C LEU A 36 6.82 -6.52 6.19
N GLU A 37 6.97 -5.21 6.30
CA GLU A 37 7.10 -4.56 7.59
C GLU A 37 5.87 -4.77 8.46
N PHE A 38 4.70 -4.66 7.85
CA PHE A 38 3.46 -4.87 8.56
C PHE A 38 3.36 -6.30 9.09
N ARG A 39 3.77 -7.24 8.25
CA ARG A 39 3.75 -8.66 8.62
C ARG A 39 4.71 -8.95 9.78
N GLU A 40 5.89 -8.35 9.74
CA GLU A 40 6.87 -8.53 10.80
C GLU A 40 6.38 -7.97 12.12
N ALA A 41 5.73 -6.82 12.07
CA ALA A 41 5.18 -6.20 13.28
C ALA A 41 4.13 -7.10 13.90
N MET A 42 3.25 -7.66 13.08
CA MET A 42 2.21 -8.55 13.56
C MET A 42 2.79 -9.83 14.16
N THR A 43 3.82 -10.35 13.52
CA THR A 43 4.47 -11.56 14.00
C THR A 43 5.10 -11.33 15.38
N GLU A 44 5.72 -10.18 15.56
CA GLU A 44 6.33 -9.86 16.85
C GLU A 44 5.28 -9.81 17.96
N GLU A 45 4.12 -9.21 17.66
CA GLU A 45 3.06 -9.15 18.65
C GLU A 45 2.53 -10.51 18.99
N GLU A 46 2.43 -11.38 18.00
CA GLU A 46 1.94 -12.73 18.24
C GLU A 46 2.92 -13.57 19.04
N SER A 47 4.19 -13.25 18.96
CA SER A 47 5.22 -14.00 19.65
C SER A 47 5.23 -13.74 21.13
N ARG A 48 4.55 -12.71 21.58
CA ARG A 48 4.48 -12.37 22.98
C ARG A 48 3.31 -13.10 23.67
#